data_3b0b96641e9ebd463539bd6185a5e158
#
_entry.id   3b0b96641e9ebd463539bd6185a5e158
#
_cell.length_a   1.000
_cell.length_b   1.000
_cell.length_c   1.000
_cell.angle_alpha   90.00
_cell.angle_beta   90.00
_cell.angle_gamma   90.00
#
_symmetry.space_group_name_H-M   'P 1'
#
loop_
_entity.id
_entity.type
_entity.pdbx_description
1 polymer ?
#
loop_
_entity_poly.entity_id
_entity_poly.type
_entity_poly.pdbx_seq_one_letter_code
_entity_poly.pdbx_strand_id
1 'polypeptide(L)'
;MIILYTERYICIMKFTPRNEQTRQFIIESTADVFNKKGYAGTSLTDLTEATNLTKGSIYGNFENKEEVAIAVFDYNIAQRSSRLESEVSKAGTYKEKMLVYATFLSVNWGSFTAKGGCPYLNTGLEADDTNETLRRHVTDALLSWKNRIVDVINKGTEAGEFKRNTDASSSAISIIALLEGGIFMSSVTRNSLYIKTASETAKNIVNSIST
;
A
#
# COMPACT_ATOMS: atom_id res chain seq x y z
N MET A 1 13.38 54.14 17.88
CA MET A 1 13.63 53.54 16.56
C MET A 1 13.32 52.04 16.68
N ILE A 2 12.11 51.67 16.32
CA ILE A 2 11.59 50.28 16.42
C ILE A 2 11.94 49.56 15.13
N ILE A 3 12.78 48.53 15.21
CA ILE A 3 13.10 47.68 14.05
C ILE A 3 12.09 46.55 14.05
N LEU A 4 11.15 46.56 13.11
CA LEU A 4 10.22 45.47 12.83
C LEU A 4 10.96 44.43 11.97
N TYR A 5 11.28 43.28 12.55
CA TYR A 5 11.71 42.09 11.79
C TYR A 5 10.47 41.47 11.11
N THR A 6 10.36 41.65 9.82
CA THR A 6 9.42 40.88 9.00
C THR A 6 10.07 39.54 8.67
N GLU A 7 9.59 38.48 9.29
CA GLU A 7 9.92 37.10 8.87
C GLU A 7 9.38 36.83 7.48
N ARG A 8 10.29 36.80 6.50
CA ARG A 8 9.97 36.29 5.16
C ARG A 8 9.95 34.78 5.22
N TYR A 9 8.77 34.19 5.18
CA TYR A 9 8.60 32.78 4.83
C TYR A 9 9.12 32.57 3.39
N ILE A 10 10.32 32.07 3.25
CA ILE A 10 10.84 31.58 1.98
C ILE A 10 10.16 30.24 1.72
N CYS A 11 9.08 30.27 0.93
CA CYS A 11 8.52 29.06 0.33
C CYS A 11 9.57 28.53 -0.66
N ILE A 12 10.38 27.57 -0.23
CA ILE A 12 11.34 26.87 -1.11
C ILE A 12 10.48 26.00 -2.03
N MET A 13 10.10 26.53 -3.18
CA MET A 13 9.57 25.73 -4.27
C MET A 13 10.64 24.71 -4.66
N LYS A 14 10.42 23.43 -4.31
CA LYS A 14 11.30 22.35 -4.71
C LYS A 14 11.26 22.22 -6.22
N PHE A 15 12.30 22.67 -6.92
CA PHE A 15 12.40 22.56 -8.36
C PHE A 15 12.50 21.07 -8.72
N THR A 16 11.47 20.53 -9.35
CA THR A 16 11.46 19.17 -9.88
C THR A 16 11.80 19.24 -11.38
N PRO A 17 12.86 18.57 -11.85
CA PRO A 17 13.20 18.52 -13.26
C PRO A 17 12.02 18.07 -14.13
N ARG A 18 11.92 18.57 -15.35
CA ARG A 18 10.77 18.31 -16.24
C ARG A 18 10.59 16.82 -16.56
N ASN A 19 11.67 16.06 -16.66
CA ASN A 19 11.65 14.61 -16.86
C ASN A 19 11.07 13.89 -15.64
N GLU A 20 11.39 14.32 -14.44
CA GLU A 20 10.90 13.77 -13.20
C GLU A 20 9.39 14.01 -13.02
N GLN A 21 8.93 15.20 -13.40
CA GLN A 21 7.49 15.52 -13.44
C GLN A 21 6.74 14.65 -14.44
N THR A 22 7.31 14.44 -15.63
CA THR A 22 6.71 13.58 -16.65
C THR A 22 6.70 12.12 -16.20
N ARG A 23 7.77 11.65 -15.57
CA ARG A 23 7.86 10.30 -15.00
C ARG A 23 6.77 10.07 -13.96
N GLN A 24 6.63 11.01 -13.02
CA GLN A 24 5.60 10.94 -11.99
C GLN A 24 4.18 10.96 -12.58
N PHE A 25 3.93 11.82 -13.57
CA PHE A 25 2.66 11.87 -14.28
C PHE A 25 2.31 10.53 -14.96
N ILE A 26 3.29 9.88 -15.61
CA ILE A 26 3.08 8.55 -16.22
C ILE A 26 2.70 7.53 -15.17
N ILE A 27 3.41 7.48 -14.04
CA ILE A 27 3.13 6.57 -12.93
C ILE A 27 1.70 6.75 -12.42
N GLU A 28 1.31 7.98 -12.10
CA GLU A 28 -0.01 8.29 -11.54
C GLU A 28 -1.15 7.98 -12.51
N SER A 29 -0.96 8.32 -13.79
CA SER A 29 -1.97 8.09 -14.83
C SER A 29 -2.17 6.61 -15.15
N THR A 30 -1.14 5.78 -14.98
CA THR A 30 -1.19 4.34 -15.31
C THR A 30 -1.40 3.44 -14.10
N ALA A 31 -1.43 4.00 -12.87
CA ALA A 31 -1.53 3.25 -11.63
C ALA A 31 -2.76 2.33 -11.56
N ASP A 32 -3.94 2.86 -11.87
CA ASP A 32 -5.19 2.08 -11.86
C ASP A 32 -5.25 1.08 -13.03
N VAL A 33 -4.58 1.39 -14.17
CA VAL A 33 -4.54 0.50 -15.35
C VAL A 33 -3.79 -0.79 -15.01
N PHE A 34 -2.56 -0.66 -14.51
CA PHE A 34 -1.78 -1.83 -14.09
C PHE A 34 -2.44 -2.61 -12.96
N ASN A 35 -3.03 -1.91 -11.98
CA ASN A 35 -3.68 -2.60 -10.87
C ASN A 35 -4.94 -3.39 -11.30
N LYS A 36 -5.63 -2.96 -12.36
CA LYS A 36 -6.84 -3.63 -12.88
C LYS A 36 -6.54 -4.70 -13.92
N LYS A 37 -5.56 -4.46 -14.82
CA LYS A 37 -5.25 -5.33 -15.96
C LYS A 37 -4.07 -6.27 -15.71
N GLY A 38 -3.27 -6.00 -14.69
CA GLY A 38 -2.01 -6.67 -14.42
C GLY A 38 -0.88 -6.24 -15.38
N TYR A 39 0.32 -6.78 -15.17
CA TYR A 39 1.48 -6.50 -16.02
C TYR A 39 1.31 -7.04 -17.45
N ALA A 40 0.92 -8.32 -17.59
CA ALA A 40 0.73 -8.96 -18.89
C ALA A 40 -0.45 -8.34 -19.66
N GLY A 41 -1.55 -8.06 -18.97
CA GLY A 41 -2.78 -7.50 -19.55
C GLY A 41 -2.69 -6.02 -19.91
N THR A 42 -1.67 -5.29 -19.47
CA THR A 42 -1.47 -3.87 -19.80
C THR A 42 -0.65 -3.74 -21.09
N SER A 43 -1.24 -3.18 -22.14
CA SER A 43 -0.60 -2.92 -23.43
C SER A 43 0.03 -1.53 -23.47
N LEU A 44 0.89 -1.29 -24.47
CA LEU A 44 1.41 0.06 -24.73
C LEU A 44 0.28 1.04 -25.12
N THR A 45 -0.74 0.57 -25.82
CA THR A 45 -1.93 1.37 -26.14
C THR A 45 -2.62 1.86 -24.88
N ASP A 46 -2.79 1.00 -23.90
CA ASP A 46 -3.35 1.38 -22.59
C ASP A 46 -2.55 2.50 -21.92
N LEU A 47 -1.20 2.43 -22.00
CA LEU A 47 -0.34 3.46 -21.43
C LEU A 47 -0.46 4.80 -22.17
N THR A 48 -0.50 4.76 -23.51
CA THR A 48 -0.65 5.99 -24.33
C THR A 48 -2.03 6.60 -24.16
N GLU A 49 -3.08 5.81 -24.06
CA GLU A 49 -4.44 6.30 -23.80
C GLU A 49 -4.58 6.90 -22.40
N ALA A 50 -4.04 6.24 -21.37
CA ALA A 50 -4.11 6.73 -19.99
C ALA A 50 -3.33 8.03 -19.78
N THR A 51 -2.24 8.25 -20.53
CA THR A 51 -1.35 9.40 -20.35
C THR A 51 -1.55 10.50 -21.39
N ASN A 52 -2.21 10.23 -22.51
CA ASN A 52 -2.20 11.08 -23.72
C ASN A 52 -0.77 11.41 -24.23
N LEU A 53 0.21 10.58 -23.92
CA LEU A 53 1.59 10.73 -24.37
C LEU A 53 1.89 9.77 -25.52
N THR A 54 2.88 10.13 -26.35
CA THR A 54 3.39 9.22 -27.37
C THR A 54 4.23 8.09 -26.74
N LYS A 55 4.36 6.97 -27.49
CA LYS A 55 5.29 5.89 -27.12
C LYS A 55 6.71 6.41 -26.83
N GLY A 56 7.22 7.31 -27.68
CA GLY A 56 8.54 7.90 -27.49
C GLY A 56 8.67 8.73 -26.22
N SER A 57 7.60 9.43 -25.81
CA SER A 57 7.59 10.19 -24.56
C SER A 57 7.60 9.26 -23.33
N ILE A 58 6.86 8.14 -23.36
CA ILE A 58 6.84 7.17 -22.28
C ILE A 58 8.21 6.52 -22.14
N TYR A 59 8.76 5.96 -23.22
CA TYR A 59 10.06 5.27 -23.20
C TYR A 59 11.28 6.22 -23.25
N GLY A 60 11.08 7.51 -23.30
CA GLY A 60 12.09 8.51 -22.96
C GLY A 60 12.26 8.74 -21.45
N ASN A 61 11.29 8.24 -20.63
CA ASN A 61 11.31 8.31 -19.18
C ASN A 61 11.45 6.95 -18.50
N PHE A 62 11.25 5.84 -19.23
CA PHE A 62 11.33 4.46 -18.76
C PHE A 62 11.99 3.60 -19.82
N GLU A 63 12.85 2.68 -19.41
CA GLU A 63 13.55 1.78 -20.35
C GLU A 63 12.58 0.84 -21.07
N ASN A 64 11.57 0.35 -20.33
CA ASN A 64 10.61 -0.62 -20.82
C ASN A 64 9.32 -0.63 -20.01
N LYS A 65 8.35 -1.49 -20.39
CA LYS A 65 7.07 -1.64 -19.68
C LYS A 65 7.25 -2.18 -18.25
N GLU A 66 8.25 -3.01 -18.03
CA GLU A 66 8.53 -3.57 -16.71
C GLU A 66 8.93 -2.49 -15.71
N GLU A 67 9.79 -1.56 -16.10
CA GLU A 67 10.17 -0.43 -15.25
C GLU A 67 8.97 0.46 -14.91
N VAL A 68 8.04 0.68 -15.88
CA VAL A 68 6.79 1.38 -15.58
C VAL A 68 5.96 0.61 -14.55
N ALA A 69 5.81 -0.71 -14.73
CA ALA A 69 5.01 -1.54 -13.84
C ALA A 69 5.56 -1.58 -12.41
N ILE A 70 6.89 -1.67 -12.25
CA ILE A 70 7.57 -1.60 -10.96
C ILE A 70 7.30 -0.26 -10.29
N ALA A 71 7.52 0.84 -11.00
CA ALA A 71 7.31 2.18 -10.46
C ALA A 71 5.84 2.41 -10.07
N VAL A 72 4.90 1.87 -10.83
CA VAL A 72 3.47 1.91 -10.54
C VAL A 72 3.12 1.05 -9.32
N PHE A 73 3.68 -0.16 -9.22
CA PHE A 73 3.49 -1.00 -8.04
C PHE A 73 3.98 -0.29 -6.78
N ASP A 74 5.21 0.21 -6.79
CA ASP A 74 5.81 0.93 -5.66
C ASP A 74 4.97 2.17 -5.28
N TYR A 75 4.46 2.92 -6.26
CA TYR A 75 3.56 4.04 -6.04
C TYR A 75 2.25 3.62 -5.36
N ASN A 76 1.60 2.56 -5.85
CA ASN A 76 0.35 2.06 -5.27
C ASN A 76 0.55 1.59 -3.81
N ILE A 77 1.67 0.91 -3.54
CA ILE A 77 2.04 0.49 -2.19
C ILE A 77 2.31 1.69 -1.29
N ALA A 78 3.06 2.69 -1.77
CA ALA A 78 3.34 3.90 -1.02
C ALA A 78 2.06 4.68 -0.67
N GLN A 79 1.13 4.83 -1.62
CA GLN A 79 -0.17 5.47 -1.40
C GLN A 79 -1.00 4.73 -0.33
N ARG A 80 -1.07 3.39 -0.43
CA ARG A 80 -1.77 2.56 0.56
C ARG A 80 -1.13 2.69 1.95
N SER A 81 0.19 2.56 2.02
CA SER A 81 0.95 2.63 3.27
C SER A 81 0.81 4.00 3.93
N SER A 82 0.94 5.08 3.17
CA SER A 82 0.79 6.45 3.70
C SER A 82 -0.58 6.69 4.32
N ARG A 83 -1.66 6.20 3.67
CA ARG A 83 -3.01 6.31 4.23
C ARG A 83 -3.17 5.48 5.52
N LEU A 84 -2.65 4.25 5.54
CA LEU A 84 -2.69 3.39 6.72
C LEU A 84 -1.91 4.03 7.88
N GLU A 85 -0.68 4.49 7.65
CA GLU A 85 0.14 5.13 8.68
C GLU A 85 -0.47 6.44 9.19
N SER A 86 -1.16 7.20 8.33
CA SER A 86 -1.94 8.37 8.76
C SER A 86 -3.04 7.99 9.74
N GLU A 87 -3.74 6.86 9.56
CA GLU A 87 -4.75 6.39 10.52
C GLU A 87 -4.10 5.83 11.79
N VAL A 88 -3.02 5.04 11.65
CA VAL A 88 -2.28 4.48 12.78
C VAL A 88 -1.70 5.58 13.68
N SER A 89 -1.25 6.70 13.11
CA SER A 89 -0.69 7.83 13.88
C SER A 89 -1.71 8.56 14.76
N LYS A 90 -3.00 8.43 14.48
CA LYS A 90 -4.08 9.01 15.28
C LYS A 90 -4.40 8.17 16.53
N ALA A 91 -3.97 6.92 16.56
CA ALA A 91 -4.23 6.02 17.67
C ALA A 91 -3.29 6.30 18.86
N GLY A 92 -3.85 6.35 20.06
CA GLY A 92 -3.13 6.69 21.28
C GLY A 92 -2.38 5.52 21.90
N THR A 93 -2.86 4.29 21.71
CA THR A 93 -2.31 3.06 22.30
C THR A 93 -1.84 2.08 21.21
N TYR A 94 -0.98 1.14 21.57
CA TYR A 94 -0.53 0.09 20.64
C TYR A 94 -1.68 -0.85 20.26
N LYS A 95 -2.60 -1.10 21.18
CA LYS A 95 -3.82 -1.88 20.91
C LYS A 95 -4.68 -1.18 19.85
N GLU A 96 -4.93 0.12 19.99
CA GLU A 96 -5.67 0.90 18.99
C GLU A 96 -4.97 0.89 17.63
N LYS A 97 -3.64 1.05 17.59
CA LYS A 97 -2.86 0.93 16.35
C LYS A 97 -3.07 -0.43 15.68
N MET A 98 -3.04 -1.51 16.44
CA MET A 98 -3.29 -2.85 15.90
C MET A 98 -4.73 -3.02 15.41
N LEU A 99 -5.72 -2.43 16.08
CA LEU A 99 -7.11 -2.43 15.60
C LEU A 99 -7.26 -1.66 14.28
N VAL A 100 -6.50 -0.57 14.07
CA VAL A 100 -6.44 0.11 12.76
C VAL A 100 -5.89 -0.84 11.70
N TYR A 101 -4.77 -1.54 11.95
CA TYR A 101 -4.25 -2.54 11.00
C TYR A 101 -5.28 -3.61 10.65
N ALA A 102 -6.03 -4.11 11.65
CA ALA A 102 -7.05 -5.14 11.47
C ALA A 102 -8.28 -4.66 10.67
N THR A 103 -8.59 -3.36 10.68
CA THR A 103 -9.85 -2.83 10.13
C THR A 103 -9.68 -1.99 8.87
N PHE A 104 -8.50 -1.44 8.62
CA PHE A 104 -8.24 -0.46 7.55
C PHE A 104 -8.75 -0.90 6.18
N LEU A 105 -8.50 -2.16 5.79
CA LEU A 105 -8.90 -2.69 4.48
C LEU A 105 -10.41 -2.87 4.38
N SER A 106 -11.06 -3.29 5.45
CA SER A 106 -12.51 -3.44 5.52
C SER A 106 -13.23 -2.09 5.44
N VAL A 107 -12.75 -1.09 6.18
CA VAL A 107 -13.31 0.26 6.20
C VAL A 107 -13.16 0.95 4.84
N ASN A 108 -12.04 0.74 4.16
CA ASN A 108 -11.73 1.38 2.88
C ASN A 108 -12.06 0.50 1.66
N TRP A 109 -12.81 -0.58 1.83
CA TRP A 109 -13.11 -1.57 0.78
C TRP A 109 -13.60 -0.95 -0.53
N GLY A 110 -14.56 -0.02 -0.48
CA GLY A 110 -15.09 0.64 -1.68
C GLY A 110 -14.03 1.43 -2.47
N SER A 111 -13.11 2.09 -1.77
CA SER A 111 -12.00 2.82 -2.38
C SER A 111 -10.99 1.89 -3.05
N PHE A 112 -10.70 0.73 -2.42
CA PHE A 112 -9.79 -0.26 -3.01
C PHE A 112 -10.37 -0.93 -4.25
N THR A 113 -11.65 -1.33 -4.20
CA THR A 113 -12.31 -1.97 -5.36
C THR A 113 -12.42 -1.05 -6.56
N ALA A 114 -12.67 0.25 -6.35
CA ALA A 114 -12.71 1.23 -7.44
C ALA A 114 -11.36 1.33 -8.19
N LYS A 115 -10.26 1.08 -7.49
CA LYS A 115 -8.89 1.11 -8.01
C LYS A 115 -8.33 -0.25 -8.47
N GLY A 116 -9.16 -1.29 -8.54
CA GLY A 116 -8.75 -2.62 -8.99
C GLY A 116 -8.39 -3.60 -7.86
N GLY A 117 -8.57 -3.24 -6.59
CA GLY A 117 -8.31 -4.15 -5.46
C GLY A 117 -6.92 -3.98 -4.84
N CYS A 118 -6.38 -5.07 -4.28
CA CYS A 118 -5.10 -5.06 -3.57
C CYS A 118 -3.91 -5.22 -4.51
N PRO A 119 -2.98 -4.25 -4.58
CA PRO A 119 -1.80 -4.37 -5.43
C PRO A 119 -0.90 -5.56 -5.03
N TYR A 120 -0.83 -5.95 -3.76
CA TYR A 120 -0.06 -7.13 -3.33
C TYR A 120 -0.58 -8.42 -3.97
N LEU A 121 -1.92 -8.62 -3.97
CA LEU A 121 -2.54 -9.79 -4.59
C LEU A 121 -2.43 -9.75 -6.11
N ASN A 122 -2.81 -8.63 -6.72
CA ASN A 122 -2.88 -8.52 -8.18
C ASN A 122 -1.49 -8.72 -8.81
N THR A 123 -0.49 -7.98 -8.32
CA THR A 123 0.88 -8.09 -8.85
C THR A 123 1.57 -9.36 -8.38
N GLY A 124 1.35 -9.78 -7.12
CA GLY A 124 2.02 -10.94 -6.55
C GLY A 124 1.65 -12.24 -7.24
N LEU A 125 0.35 -12.49 -7.45
CA LEU A 125 -0.12 -13.71 -8.11
C LEU A 125 0.30 -13.78 -9.60
N GLU A 126 0.41 -12.63 -10.26
CA GLU A 126 0.88 -12.61 -11.65
C GLU A 126 2.40 -12.79 -11.74
N ALA A 127 3.16 -12.19 -10.83
CA ALA A 127 4.61 -12.18 -10.85
C ALA A 127 5.26 -13.48 -10.33
N ASP A 128 4.53 -14.28 -9.56
CA ASP A 128 5.03 -15.42 -8.79
C ASP A 128 5.91 -16.35 -9.63
N ASP A 129 5.38 -16.83 -10.75
CA ASP A 129 6.12 -17.74 -11.65
C ASP A 129 6.61 -17.04 -12.94
N THR A 130 6.28 -15.77 -13.18
CA THR A 130 6.45 -15.14 -14.50
C THR A 130 7.42 -13.98 -14.53
N ASN A 131 7.66 -13.32 -13.38
CA ASN A 131 8.48 -12.12 -13.31
C ASN A 131 9.22 -11.98 -11.97
N GLU A 132 10.48 -12.43 -11.96
CA GLU A 132 11.32 -12.41 -10.76
C GLU A 132 11.56 -10.99 -10.19
N THR A 133 11.65 -9.97 -11.04
CA THR A 133 11.90 -8.59 -10.61
C THR A 133 10.67 -8.04 -9.88
N LEU A 134 9.48 -8.16 -10.47
CA LEU A 134 8.23 -7.78 -9.82
C LEU A 134 7.97 -8.61 -8.55
N ARG A 135 8.23 -9.92 -8.58
CA ARG A 135 8.11 -10.81 -7.41
C ARG A 135 8.95 -10.31 -6.24
N ARG A 136 10.20 -9.87 -6.48
CA ARG A 136 11.06 -9.29 -5.43
C ARG A 136 10.47 -8.02 -4.85
N HIS A 137 10.00 -7.08 -5.67
CA HIS A 137 9.35 -5.86 -5.19
C HIS A 137 8.11 -6.15 -4.32
N VAL A 138 7.28 -7.11 -4.73
CA VAL A 138 6.13 -7.55 -3.93
C VAL A 138 6.58 -8.18 -2.61
N THR A 139 7.61 -9.02 -2.63
CA THR A 139 8.16 -9.67 -1.44
C THR A 139 8.67 -8.63 -0.44
N ASP A 140 9.48 -7.68 -0.89
CA ASP A 140 10.04 -6.63 -0.02
C ASP A 140 8.95 -5.75 0.59
N ALA A 141 7.95 -5.38 -0.21
CA ALA A 141 6.81 -4.61 0.28
C ALA A 141 5.97 -5.38 1.31
N LEU A 142 5.73 -6.69 1.07
CA LEU A 142 4.98 -7.55 1.98
C LEU A 142 5.74 -7.76 3.31
N LEU A 143 7.04 -8.01 3.24
CA LEU A 143 7.89 -8.13 4.42
C LEU A 143 7.96 -6.81 5.20
N SER A 144 8.03 -5.68 4.52
CA SER A 144 7.97 -4.36 5.14
C SER A 144 6.65 -4.16 5.90
N TRP A 145 5.51 -4.52 5.30
CA TRP A 145 4.21 -4.46 5.99
C TRP A 145 4.17 -5.37 7.21
N LYS A 146 4.60 -6.63 7.08
CA LYS A 146 4.70 -7.56 8.21
C LYS A 146 5.55 -6.98 9.35
N ASN A 147 6.73 -6.46 9.02
CA ASN A 147 7.67 -5.94 10.02
C ASN A 147 7.12 -4.72 10.77
N ARG A 148 6.34 -3.85 10.12
CA ARG A 148 5.64 -2.75 10.80
C ARG A 148 4.64 -3.25 11.84
N ILE A 149 3.88 -4.29 11.53
CA ILE A 149 2.94 -4.89 12.50
C ILE A 149 3.71 -5.52 13.66
N VAL A 150 4.77 -6.26 13.37
CA VAL A 150 5.65 -6.86 14.40
C VAL A 150 6.22 -5.80 15.34
N ASP A 151 6.69 -4.67 14.80
CA ASP A 151 7.21 -3.55 15.59
C ASP A 151 6.16 -2.95 16.53
N VAL A 152 4.93 -2.77 16.05
CA VAL A 152 3.81 -2.29 16.89
C VAL A 152 3.50 -3.27 18.02
N ILE A 153 3.48 -4.59 17.75
CA ILE A 153 3.22 -5.60 18.76
C ILE A 153 4.35 -5.63 19.80
N ASN A 154 5.61 -5.60 19.37
CA ASN A 154 6.76 -5.63 20.28
C ASN A 154 6.76 -4.41 21.22
N LYS A 155 6.58 -3.18 20.66
CA LYS A 155 6.48 -1.96 21.46
C LYS A 155 5.28 -1.99 22.42
N GLY A 156 4.15 -2.54 21.99
CA GLY A 156 2.99 -2.72 22.86
C GLY A 156 3.23 -3.73 23.97
N THR A 157 4.03 -4.78 23.71
CA THR A 157 4.46 -5.75 24.75
C THR A 157 5.39 -5.08 25.76
N GLU A 158 6.34 -4.27 25.31
CA GLU A 158 7.22 -3.47 26.19
C GLU A 158 6.43 -2.47 27.04
N ALA A 159 5.38 -1.86 26.47
CA ALA A 159 4.47 -0.95 27.17
C ALA A 159 3.47 -1.68 28.10
N GLY A 160 3.41 -3.01 28.10
CA GLY A 160 2.48 -3.80 28.92
C GLY A 160 1.06 -3.89 28.38
N GLU A 161 0.80 -3.45 27.14
CA GLU A 161 -0.51 -3.53 26.49
C GLU A 161 -0.76 -4.91 25.86
N PHE A 162 0.30 -5.67 25.56
CA PHE A 162 0.23 -7.03 25.04
C PHE A 162 0.95 -8.02 25.96
N LYS A 163 0.51 -9.26 25.90
CA LYS A 163 1.05 -10.36 26.69
C LYS A 163 2.52 -10.64 26.35
N ARG A 164 3.36 -10.87 27.34
CA ARG A 164 4.82 -11.09 27.18
C ARG A 164 5.19 -12.30 26.32
N ASN A 165 4.31 -13.30 26.28
CA ASN A 165 4.50 -14.51 25.47
C ASN A 165 3.87 -14.42 24.06
N THR A 166 3.52 -13.23 23.60
CA THR A 166 2.95 -13.04 22.26
C THR A 166 4.00 -13.33 21.19
N ASP A 167 3.70 -14.23 20.27
CA ASP A 167 4.44 -14.38 19.02
C ASP A 167 3.99 -13.28 18.03
N ALA A 168 4.75 -12.19 18.00
CA ALA A 168 4.46 -11.04 17.17
C ALA A 168 4.51 -11.38 15.67
N SER A 169 5.44 -12.27 15.26
CA SER A 169 5.57 -12.66 13.85
C SER A 169 4.39 -13.48 13.37
N SER A 170 4.02 -14.53 14.13
CA SER A 170 2.84 -15.35 13.80
C SER A 170 1.54 -14.55 13.82
N SER A 171 1.39 -13.63 14.77
CA SER A 171 0.24 -12.74 14.85
C SER A 171 0.14 -11.82 13.61
N ALA A 172 1.25 -11.22 13.21
CA ALA A 172 1.32 -10.36 12.02
C ALA A 172 0.98 -11.13 10.73
N ILE A 173 1.57 -12.32 10.55
CA ILE A 173 1.31 -13.18 9.39
C ILE A 173 -0.17 -13.57 9.34
N SER A 174 -0.74 -13.99 10.47
CA SER A 174 -2.15 -14.40 10.55
C SER A 174 -3.09 -13.26 10.20
N ILE A 175 -2.85 -12.05 10.71
CA ILE A 175 -3.65 -10.86 10.38
C ILE A 175 -3.56 -10.54 8.89
N ILE A 176 -2.37 -10.51 8.29
CA ILE A 176 -2.18 -10.22 6.87
C ILE A 176 -2.88 -11.27 6.01
N ALA A 177 -2.67 -12.57 6.29
CA ALA A 177 -3.27 -13.66 5.53
C ALA A 177 -4.81 -13.62 5.56
N LEU A 178 -5.41 -13.35 6.74
CA LEU A 178 -6.86 -13.18 6.86
C LEU A 178 -7.38 -12.02 6.03
N LEU A 179 -6.73 -10.86 6.09
CA LEU A 179 -7.16 -9.67 5.39
C LEU A 179 -7.02 -9.82 3.87
N GLU A 180 -5.91 -10.37 3.39
CA GLU A 180 -5.72 -10.60 1.94
C GLU A 180 -6.66 -11.69 1.42
N GLY A 181 -6.89 -12.77 2.17
CA GLY A 181 -7.91 -13.76 1.84
C GLY A 181 -9.32 -13.15 1.80
N GLY A 182 -9.66 -12.30 2.76
CA GLY A 182 -10.91 -11.55 2.80
C GLY A 182 -11.10 -10.62 1.60
N ILE A 183 -10.03 -9.92 1.17
CA ILE A 183 -10.03 -9.09 -0.03
C ILE A 183 -10.26 -9.93 -1.27
N PHE A 184 -9.51 -11.03 -1.43
CA PHE A 184 -9.66 -11.94 -2.57
C PHE A 184 -11.10 -12.43 -2.72
N MET A 185 -11.65 -13.02 -1.65
CA MET A 185 -13.02 -13.54 -1.66
C MET A 185 -14.05 -12.44 -1.93
N SER A 186 -13.88 -11.27 -1.31
CA SER A 186 -14.79 -10.14 -1.53
C SER A 186 -14.72 -9.61 -2.96
N SER A 187 -13.55 -9.60 -3.58
CA SER A 187 -13.35 -9.14 -4.96
C SER A 187 -14.02 -10.08 -5.96
N VAL A 188 -13.79 -11.39 -5.81
CA VAL A 188 -14.32 -12.40 -6.73
C VAL A 188 -15.84 -12.52 -6.61
N THR A 189 -16.37 -12.49 -5.38
CA THR A 189 -17.82 -12.66 -5.14
C THR A 189 -18.61 -11.35 -5.22
N ARG A 190 -17.94 -10.20 -5.35
CA ARG A 190 -18.56 -8.86 -5.29
C ARG A 190 -19.32 -8.61 -3.98
N ASN A 191 -18.90 -9.25 -2.90
CA ASN A 191 -19.55 -9.19 -1.60
C ASN A 191 -18.56 -8.82 -0.48
N SER A 192 -18.74 -7.66 0.13
CA SER A 192 -17.88 -7.16 1.22
C SER A 192 -18.00 -7.96 2.53
N LEU A 193 -18.91 -8.93 2.63
CA LEU A 193 -19.06 -9.73 3.84
C LEU A 193 -17.76 -10.44 4.22
N TYR A 194 -17.02 -10.97 3.23
CA TYR A 194 -15.79 -11.73 3.50
C TYR A 194 -14.68 -10.88 4.11
N ILE A 195 -14.43 -9.68 3.58
CA ILE A 195 -13.42 -8.79 4.19
C ILE A 195 -13.87 -8.27 5.57
N LYS A 196 -15.17 -8.06 5.77
CA LYS A 196 -15.71 -7.70 7.09
C LYS A 196 -15.51 -8.81 8.09
N THR A 197 -15.81 -10.07 7.73
CA THR A 197 -15.60 -11.25 8.59
C THR A 197 -14.12 -11.46 8.89
N ALA A 198 -13.24 -11.36 7.90
CA ALA A 198 -11.79 -11.46 8.09
C ALA A 198 -11.27 -10.37 9.02
N SER A 199 -11.77 -9.13 8.88
CA SER A 199 -11.44 -8.01 9.76
C SER A 199 -11.87 -8.25 11.21
N GLU A 200 -13.07 -8.79 11.45
CA GLU A 200 -13.52 -9.14 12.81
C GLU A 200 -12.64 -10.25 13.41
N THR A 201 -12.27 -11.25 12.63
CA THR A 201 -11.34 -12.31 13.09
C THR A 201 -9.95 -11.73 13.40
N ALA A 202 -9.45 -10.81 12.60
CA ALA A 202 -8.19 -10.10 12.86
C ALA A 202 -8.26 -9.28 14.16
N LYS A 203 -9.39 -8.60 14.44
CA LYS A 203 -9.63 -7.92 15.73
C LYS A 203 -9.63 -8.90 16.91
N ASN A 204 -10.19 -10.09 16.75
CA ASN A 204 -10.14 -11.12 17.79
C ASN A 204 -8.71 -11.57 18.09
N ILE A 205 -7.84 -11.67 17.07
CA ILE A 205 -6.41 -11.92 17.30
C ILE A 205 -5.80 -10.80 18.14
N VAL A 206 -6.03 -9.53 17.78
CA VAL A 206 -5.53 -8.38 18.56
C VAL A 206 -6.01 -8.43 20.00
N ASN A 207 -7.30 -8.72 20.23
CA ASN A 207 -7.87 -8.82 21.58
C ASN A 207 -7.27 -10.00 22.36
N SER A 208 -7.00 -11.14 21.70
CA SER A 208 -6.45 -12.33 22.35
C SER A 208 -5.02 -12.15 22.86
N ILE A 209 -4.24 -11.29 22.21
CA ILE A 209 -2.87 -10.96 22.63
C ILE A 209 -2.82 -9.78 23.61
N SER A 210 -3.91 -9.03 23.77
CA SER A 210 -3.99 -7.90 24.71
C SER A 210 -4.03 -8.39 26.18
N THR A 211 -3.53 -7.55 27.07
CA THR A 211 -3.59 -7.75 28.54
C THR A 211 -4.94 -7.35 29.09
#